data_706e36f7525160185bada8fd5ac9072b
#
_entry.id   706e36f7525160185bada8fd5ac9072b
#
_cell.length_a   1.000
_cell.length_b   1.000
_cell.length_c   1.000
_cell.angle_alpha   90.00
_cell.angle_beta   90.00
_cell.angle_gamma   90.00
#
_symmetry.space_group_name_H-M   'P 1'
#
loop_
_entity.id
_entity.type
_entity.pdbx_description
1 polymer ?
#
loop_
_entity_poly.entity_id
_entity_poly.type
_entity_poly.pdbx_seq_one_letter_code
_entity_poly.pdbx_strand_id
1 'polypeptide(L)'
;MLNCIYAISAGHEKTLEIAESILKEGGNAFDAAIAAHLAMYLTEPCMASAGAGGFALCHHVEHGTMMLDFFTQTPLSSRMDFDPDFRSILVNFGNESEEFHIGLASMATPGSVDGMFKLYERFASMPFEDIIAPVQDLARIGLAINKFQSIDIGLLEDIFASDPSVNDIFFNSGQILREGDHFILPHFSDFLDLLRYEGRDGFYLDYPARQIEKVCKENGGFLSRKDFESYTSRWVKVLEIPFKGFNVILPNLPCVGGLTMALLLKTYQEKGEDWLRAIYDFKACNYNFTQLAQAFSHTFPGQLKPTDSDSNFNRGTSHFNIMDKYGNAIALTCTLGEGSGYFIPGTDMQMNNMLGEAFLVPQGFHKWTPDTRLNSMMTPTMVKDKNRRLRFICGSGGAGRIPYMISQMIHSSVIRDMKLEDAMMDPRIYLYANAVQYETGYKGNIEIGLAHKEWKDLSLFFGGVHAIKINEDNSVEAEGDPRRFGAASIGYE
;
A
#
# COMPACT_ATOMS: atom_id res chain seq x y z
N MET A 1 9.91 -28.80 5.16
CA MET A 1 8.83 -28.36 4.27
C MET A 1 7.83 -27.62 5.14
N LEU A 2 7.15 -26.63 4.60
CA LEU A 2 6.05 -25.96 5.29
C LEU A 2 4.91 -26.96 5.56
N ASN A 3 4.17 -26.74 6.64
CA ASN A 3 3.04 -27.61 7.00
C ASN A 3 1.72 -27.13 6.36
N CYS A 4 1.78 -26.25 5.35
CA CYS A 4 0.63 -25.73 4.62
C CYS A 4 0.89 -25.70 3.11
N ILE A 5 -0.17 -25.68 2.31
CA ILE A 5 -0.10 -25.50 0.85
C ILE A 5 -0.04 -24.01 0.48
N TYR A 6 -0.65 -23.15 1.27
CA TYR A 6 -0.57 -21.70 1.13
C TYR A 6 -0.93 -21.00 2.45
N ALA A 7 -0.54 -19.73 2.55
CA ALA A 7 -1.04 -18.81 3.55
C ALA A 7 -1.27 -17.43 2.90
N ILE A 8 -2.38 -16.79 3.25
CA ILE A 8 -2.80 -15.48 2.72
C ILE A 8 -3.27 -14.61 3.88
N SER A 9 -2.94 -13.31 3.84
CA SER A 9 -3.59 -12.29 4.65
C SER A 9 -3.82 -11.03 3.81
N ALA A 10 -5.01 -10.44 3.86
CA ALA A 10 -5.43 -9.35 2.99
C ALA A 10 -6.41 -8.40 3.68
N GLY A 11 -6.61 -7.21 3.11
CA GLY A 11 -7.56 -6.21 3.59
C GLY A 11 -9.03 -6.57 3.36
N HIS A 12 -9.32 -7.51 2.42
CA HIS A 12 -10.70 -7.85 2.06
C HIS A 12 -10.85 -9.35 1.78
N GLU A 13 -11.97 -9.94 2.26
CA GLU A 13 -12.27 -11.36 2.10
C GLU A 13 -12.31 -11.81 0.63
N LYS A 14 -12.91 -11.01 -0.28
CA LYS A 14 -12.96 -11.37 -1.70
C LYS A 14 -11.60 -11.33 -2.37
N THR A 15 -10.70 -10.43 -1.98
CA THR A 15 -9.29 -10.44 -2.43
C THR A 15 -8.61 -11.73 -2.01
N LEU A 16 -8.85 -12.17 -0.78
CA LEU A 16 -8.35 -13.44 -0.26
C LEU A 16 -8.89 -14.65 -1.04
N GLU A 17 -10.20 -14.73 -1.24
CA GLU A 17 -10.87 -15.82 -2.00
C GLU A 17 -10.31 -15.96 -3.42
N ILE A 18 -10.07 -14.84 -4.11
CA ILE A 18 -9.47 -14.81 -5.45
C ILE A 18 -8.03 -15.35 -5.41
N ALA A 19 -7.20 -14.88 -4.48
CA ALA A 19 -5.83 -15.39 -4.33
C ALA A 19 -5.81 -16.90 -4.03
N GLU A 20 -6.72 -17.34 -3.16
CA GLU A 20 -6.88 -18.74 -2.78
C GLU A 20 -7.28 -19.62 -3.97
N SER A 21 -8.18 -19.16 -4.85
CA SER A 21 -8.58 -19.92 -6.04
C SER A 21 -7.40 -20.20 -6.96
N ILE A 22 -6.56 -19.19 -7.21
CA ILE A 22 -5.35 -19.33 -8.03
C ILE A 22 -4.37 -20.36 -7.44
N LEU A 23 -4.14 -20.32 -6.11
CA LEU A 23 -3.25 -21.27 -5.44
C LEU A 23 -3.79 -22.69 -5.45
N LYS A 24 -5.11 -22.86 -5.34
CA LYS A 24 -5.79 -24.18 -5.43
C LYS A 24 -5.73 -24.75 -6.86
N GLU A 25 -5.74 -23.91 -7.87
CA GLU A 25 -5.60 -24.31 -9.28
C GLU A 25 -4.15 -24.58 -9.70
N GLY A 26 -3.19 -24.41 -8.77
CA GLY A 26 -1.80 -24.77 -8.97
C GLY A 26 -0.88 -23.61 -9.33
N GLY A 27 -1.38 -22.38 -9.32
CA GLY A 27 -0.58 -21.17 -9.43
C GLY A 27 0.37 -21.00 -8.24
N ASN A 28 1.42 -20.21 -8.44
CA ASN A 28 2.35 -19.84 -7.39
C ASN A 28 1.92 -18.55 -6.64
N ALA A 29 2.68 -18.14 -5.63
CA ALA A 29 2.37 -16.94 -4.85
C ALA A 29 2.31 -15.66 -5.69
N PHE A 30 3.02 -15.59 -6.81
CA PHE A 30 3.05 -14.43 -7.68
C PHE A 30 1.85 -14.38 -8.64
N ASP A 31 1.40 -15.54 -9.15
CA ASP A 31 0.14 -15.65 -9.90
C ASP A 31 -1.04 -15.20 -9.05
N ALA A 32 -1.12 -15.71 -7.82
CA ALA A 32 -2.13 -15.33 -6.84
C ALA A 32 -2.06 -13.84 -6.47
N ALA A 33 -0.86 -13.26 -6.40
CA ALA A 33 -0.68 -11.83 -6.12
C ALA A 33 -1.15 -10.93 -7.26
N ILE A 34 -0.98 -11.35 -8.51
CA ILE A 34 -1.51 -10.62 -9.68
C ILE A 34 -3.04 -10.60 -9.63
N ALA A 35 -3.66 -11.75 -9.40
CA ALA A 35 -5.12 -11.85 -9.29
C ALA A 35 -5.65 -11.02 -8.10
N ALA A 36 -5.02 -11.14 -6.92
CA ALA A 36 -5.36 -10.36 -5.72
C ALA A 36 -5.24 -8.86 -5.97
N HIS A 37 -4.16 -8.40 -6.63
CA HIS A 37 -3.94 -6.99 -6.94
C HIS A 37 -5.02 -6.43 -7.86
N LEU A 38 -5.43 -7.18 -8.89
CA LEU A 38 -6.54 -6.79 -9.76
C LEU A 38 -7.88 -6.81 -9.02
N ALA A 39 -8.12 -7.82 -8.16
CA ALA A 39 -9.33 -7.88 -7.36
C ALA A 39 -9.48 -6.68 -6.42
N MET A 40 -8.38 -6.13 -5.90
CA MET A 40 -8.40 -4.93 -5.05
C MET A 40 -9.00 -3.70 -5.74
N TYR A 41 -8.97 -3.61 -7.07
CA TYR A 41 -9.59 -2.49 -7.79
C TYR A 41 -11.11 -2.42 -7.58
N LEU A 42 -11.72 -3.57 -7.29
CA LEU A 42 -13.14 -3.66 -6.96
C LEU A 42 -13.38 -3.78 -5.44
N THR A 43 -12.55 -4.53 -4.72
CA THR A 43 -12.78 -4.79 -3.29
C THR A 43 -12.34 -3.65 -2.39
N GLU A 44 -11.38 -2.83 -2.83
CA GLU A 44 -10.82 -1.69 -2.07
C GLU A 44 -10.67 -0.45 -2.99
N PRO A 45 -11.76 0.01 -3.62
CA PRO A 45 -11.72 1.01 -4.71
C PRO A 45 -11.22 2.39 -4.27
N CYS A 46 -11.26 2.69 -2.97
CA CYS A 46 -10.70 3.91 -2.40
C CYS A 46 -9.18 3.86 -2.25
N MET A 47 -8.57 2.67 -2.33
CA MET A 47 -7.15 2.46 -2.02
C MET A 47 -6.35 1.90 -3.19
N ALA A 48 -7.02 1.21 -4.13
CA ALA A 48 -6.38 0.54 -5.25
C ALA A 48 -7.15 0.77 -6.56
N SER A 49 -6.41 0.95 -7.64
CA SER A 49 -6.94 1.12 -8.99
C SER A 49 -5.80 0.94 -10.01
N ALA A 50 -6.11 0.88 -11.30
CA ALA A 50 -5.12 0.98 -12.37
C ALA A 50 -4.36 2.33 -12.32
N GLY A 51 -5.00 3.38 -11.80
CA GLY A 51 -4.38 4.69 -11.56
C GLY A 51 -3.47 4.79 -10.34
N ALA A 52 -3.30 3.72 -9.58
CA ALA A 52 -2.49 3.65 -8.35
C ALA A 52 -1.00 3.36 -8.60
N GLY A 53 -0.26 3.22 -7.51
CA GLY A 53 1.10 2.70 -7.50
C GLY A 53 1.45 2.05 -6.17
N GLY A 54 2.61 1.39 -6.09
CA GLY A 54 2.97 0.65 -4.88
C GLY A 54 4.36 0.07 -4.87
N PHE A 55 4.58 -0.78 -3.85
CA PHE A 55 5.80 -1.57 -3.66
C PHE A 55 5.47 -3.00 -3.30
N ALA A 56 6.26 -3.94 -3.80
CA ALA A 56 6.20 -5.33 -3.37
C ALA A 56 7.57 -5.83 -2.96
N LEU A 57 7.64 -6.54 -1.83
CA LEU A 57 8.76 -7.44 -1.54
C LEU A 57 8.41 -8.83 -2.06
N CYS A 58 9.22 -9.32 -2.98
CA CYS A 58 9.08 -10.64 -3.60
C CYS A 58 10.20 -11.54 -3.11
N HIS A 59 9.85 -12.61 -2.41
CA HIS A 59 10.78 -13.66 -2.00
C HIS A 59 10.58 -14.89 -2.88
N HIS A 60 11.54 -15.18 -3.72
CA HIS A 60 11.59 -16.42 -4.51
C HIS A 60 12.64 -17.35 -3.92
N VAL A 61 12.30 -18.62 -3.75
CA VAL A 61 13.16 -19.59 -3.06
C VAL A 61 14.55 -19.75 -3.71
N GLU A 62 14.65 -19.57 -5.03
CA GLU A 62 15.92 -19.68 -5.78
C GLU A 62 16.62 -18.34 -5.98
N HIS A 63 15.84 -17.23 -6.09
CA HIS A 63 16.38 -15.91 -6.45
C HIS A 63 16.54 -14.96 -5.26
N GLY A 64 16.08 -15.40 -4.06
CA GLY A 64 16.12 -14.59 -2.85
C GLY A 64 15.03 -13.52 -2.81
N THR A 65 15.27 -12.45 -2.04
CA THR A 65 14.31 -11.38 -1.86
C THR A 65 14.72 -10.13 -2.62
N MET A 66 13.78 -9.55 -3.36
CA MET A 66 13.93 -8.30 -4.11
C MET A 66 12.68 -7.43 -3.95
N MET A 67 12.82 -6.15 -4.19
CA MET A 67 11.74 -5.19 -4.19
C MET A 67 11.33 -4.87 -5.63
N LEU A 68 10.04 -4.85 -5.90
CA LEU A 68 9.46 -4.25 -7.09
C LEU A 68 8.94 -2.85 -6.72
N ASP A 69 9.52 -1.82 -7.33
CA ASP A 69 9.07 -0.45 -7.27
C ASP A 69 8.17 -0.17 -8.48
N PHE A 70 6.88 -0.05 -8.24
CA PHE A 70 5.88 0.38 -9.20
C PHE A 70 5.11 1.60 -8.67
N PHE A 71 5.77 2.43 -7.87
CA PHE A 71 5.14 3.64 -7.35
C PHE A 71 4.95 4.69 -8.44
N THR A 72 4.17 5.71 -8.14
CA THR A 72 3.82 6.78 -9.07
C THR A 72 5.01 7.68 -9.36
N GLN A 73 4.99 8.32 -10.53
CA GLN A 73 6.08 9.18 -11.02
C GLN A 73 5.53 10.55 -11.41
N THR A 74 6.31 11.60 -11.12
CA THR A 74 5.95 12.96 -11.52
C THR A 74 5.92 13.09 -13.06
N PRO A 75 5.03 13.93 -13.61
CA PRO A 75 5.01 14.21 -15.04
C PRO A 75 6.37 14.70 -15.58
N LEU A 76 6.62 14.46 -16.86
CA LEU A 76 7.81 14.94 -17.59
C LEU A 76 7.89 16.47 -17.68
N SER A 77 6.80 17.18 -17.42
CA SER A 77 6.73 18.63 -17.43
C SER A 77 6.05 19.13 -16.16
N SER A 78 6.62 20.19 -15.58
CA SER A 78 6.01 20.99 -14.51
C SER A 78 5.65 22.40 -14.99
N ARG A 79 5.65 22.65 -16.32
CA ARG A 79 5.25 23.93 -16.87
C ARG A 79 3.75 24.15 -16.69
N MET A 80 3.40 25.30 -16.15
CA MET A 80 2.04 25.72 -15.88
C MET A 80 1.75 26.98 -16.69
N ASP A 81 1.41 26.80 -17.98
CA ASP A 81 0.94 27.83 -18.90
C ASP A 81 -0.59 27.77 -19.11
N PHE A 82 -1.28 27.09 -18.19
CA PHE A 82 -2.71 26.89 -18.13
C PHE A 82 -3.22 27.06 -16.69
N ASP A 83 -4.54 27.21 -16.52
CA ASP A 83 -5.20 27.18 -15.22
C ASP A 83 -5.36 25.73 -14.75
N PRO A 84 -4.71 25.30 -13.66
CA PRO A 84 -4.73 23.92 -13.24
C PRO A 84 -6.07 23.54 -12.61
N ASP A 85 -6.65 22.39 -13.00
CA ASP A 85 -7.73 21.77 -12.25
C ASP A 85 -7.17 21.16 -10.96
N PHE A 86 -7.19 21.99 -9.90
CA PHE A 86 -6.59 21.66 -8.61
C PHE A 86 -7.42 22.27 -7.49
N ARG A 87 -8.16 21.43 -6.78
CA ARG A 87 -9.16 21.84 -5.80
C ARG A 87 -8.85 21.26 -4.43
N SER A 88 -8.92 22.09 -3.39
CA SER A 88 -8.83 21.66 -2.00
C SER A 88 -10.11 21.00 -1.57
N ILE A 89 -10.01 19.87 -0.87
CA ILE A 89 -11.09 19.23 -0.14
C ILE A 89 -10.66 18.90 1.28
N LEU A 90 -11.62 18.86 2.21
CA LEU A 90 -11.39 18.52 3.60
C LEU A 90 -12.01 17.14 3.89
N VAL A 91 -11.17 16.14 4.15
CA VAL A 91 -11.62 14.80 4.53
C VAL A 91 -11.62 14.68 6.06
N ASN A 92 -12.76 14.27 6.63
CA ASN A 92 -12.95 14.12 8.07
C ASN A 92 -12.75 12.67 8.51
N PHE A 93 -11.65 12.39 9.20
CA PHE A 93 -11.32 11.07 9.76
C PHE A 93 -11.86 10.90 11.20
N GLY A 94 -13.03 11.42 11.48
CA GLY A 94 -13.69 11.41 12.78
C GLY A 94 -13.25 12.55 13.70
N ASN A 95 -12.17 12.41 14.43
CA ASN A 95 -11.68 13.45 15.36
C ASN A 95 -10.67 14.42 14.74
N GLU A 96 -10.33 14.24 13.47
CA GLU A 96 -9.33 15.03 12.75
C GLU A 96 -9.78 15.21 11.31
N SER A 97 -9.51 16.39 10.78
CA SER A 97 -9.73 16.71 9.38
C SER A 97 -8.39 16.99 8.71
N GLU A 98 -8.23 16.53 7.48
CA GLU A 98 -7.02 16.76 6.68
C GLU A 98 -7.41 17.31 5.31
N GLU A 99 -6.64 18.30 4.87
CA GLU A 99 -6.81 18.92 3.57
C GLU A 99 -6.03 18.16 2.51
N PHE A 100 -6.72 17.75 1.45
CA PHE A 100 -6.14 17.17 0.24
C PHE A 100 -6.49 18.02 -0.96
N HIS A 101 -5.73 17.83 -2.04
CA HIS A 101 -6.06 18.45 -3.31
C HIS A 101 -6.38 17.36 -4.33
N ILE A 102 -7.44 17.58 -5.09
CA ILE A 102 -7.96 16.70 -6.14
C ILE A 102 -8.02 17.43 -7.48
N GLY A 103 -8.45 16.73 -8.52
CA GLY A 103 -8.52 17.22 -9.88
C GLY A 103 -7.37 16.73 -10.75
N LEU A 104 -7.39 17.10 -12.02
CA LEU A 104 -6.45 16.59 -13.05
C LEU A 104 -4.99 16.97 -12.78
N ALA A 105 -4.76 18.13 -12.16
CA ALA A 105 -3.41 18.59 -11.81
C ALA A 105 -2.84 17.95 -10.54
N SER A 106 -3.62 17.11 -9.85
CA SER A 106 -3.16 16.29 -8.71
C SER A 106 -2.64 14.92 -9.12
N MET A 107 -2.84 14.50 -10.38
CA MET A 107 -2.49 13.16 -10.87
C MET A 107 -1.00 13.02 -11.16
N ALA A 108 -0.41 11.93 -10.68
CA ALA A 108 0.92 11.45 -11.09
C ALA A 108 0.79 10.27 -12.06
N THR A 109 1.85 9.98 -12.83
CA THR A 109 1.89 8.82 -13.72
C THR A 109 1.79 7.54 -12.90
N PRO A 110 0.79 6.69 -13.13
CA PRO A 110 0.54 5.50 -12.32
C PRO A 110 1.49 4.35 -12.67
N GLY A 111 1.69 3.44 -11.74
CA GLY A 111 2.56 2.28 -11.92
C GLY A 111 1.90 0.93 -11.72
N SER A 112 0.65 0.89 -11.25
CA SER A 112 -0.04 -0.31 -10.81
C SER A 112 -0.08 -1.41 -11.88
N VAL A 113 -0.48 -1.07 -13.10
CA VAL A 113 -0.57 -2.01 -14.22
C VAL A 113 0.82 -2.47 -14.69
N ASP A 114 1.79 -1.56 -14.81
CA ASP A 114 3.16 -1.93 -15.22
C ASP A 114 3.84 -2.84 -14.19
N GLY A 115 3.63 -2.57 -12.88
CA GLY A 115 4.14 -3.41 -11.80
C GLY A 115 3.59 -4.83 -11.84
N MET A 116 2.29 -4.97 -12.11
CA MET A 116 1.64 -6.26 -12.28
C MET A 116 2.24 -7.05 -13.45
N PHE A 117 2.42 -6.43 -14.62
CA PHE A 117 3.04 -7.10 -15.77
C PHE A 117 4.52 -7.40 -15.54
N LYS A 118 5.24 -6.54 -14.81
CA LYS A 118 6.63 -6.79 -14.41
C LYS A 118 6.76 -8.01 -13.48
N LEU A 119 5.77 -8.20 -12.61
CA LEU A 119 5.67 -9.38 -11.75
C LEU A 119 5.35 -10.63 -12.58
N TYR A 120 4.38 -10.52 -13.49
CA TYR A 120 3.96 -11.57 -14.42
C TYR A 120 5.13 -12.07 -15.28
N GLU A 121 5.82 -11.16 -15.98
CA GLU A 121 6.94 -11.48 -16.85
C GLU A 121 8.07 -12.24 -16.14
N ARG A 122 8.25 -12.00 -14.84
CA ARG A 122 9.39 -12.55 -14.12
C ARG A 122 9.09 -13.86 -13.40
N PHE A 123 7.90 -14.00 -12.83
CA PHE A 123 7.62 -15.05 -11.86
C PHE A 123 6.33 -15.83 -12.10
N ALA A 124 5.48 -15.41 -13.03
CA ALA A 124 4.24 -16.13 -13.28
C ALA A 124 4.49 -17.53 -13.83
N SER A 125 3.65 -18.45 -13.40
CA SER A 125 3.63 -19.85 -13.84
C SER A 125 2.38 -20.25 -14.61
N MET A 126 1.32 -19.41 -14.53
CA MET A 126 0.04 -19.61 -15.22
C MET A 126 -0.10 -18.63 -16.39
N PRO A 127 -0.90 -18.98 -17.42
CA PRO A 127 -1.33 -18.02 -18.45
C PRO A 127 -2.08 -16.85 -17.81
N PHE A 128 -1.87 -15.64 -18.33
CA PHE A 128 -2.51 -14.44 -17.78
C PHE A 128 -4.05 -14.51 -17.79
N GLU A 129 -4.62 -15.15 -18.81
CA GLU A 129 -6.06 -15.37 -18.92
C GLU A 129 -6.63 -16.21 -17.77
N ASP A 130 -5.89 -17.21 -17.31
CA ASP A 130 -6.31 -18.06 -16.18
C ASP A 130 -6.20 -17.28 -14.86
N ILE A 131 -5.17 -16.45 -14.70
CA ILE A 131 -4.98 -15.59 -13.53
C ILE A 131 -6.13 -14.59 -13.37
N ILE A 132 -6.59 -13.97 -14.44
CA ILE A 132 -7.63 -12.94 -14.38
C ILE A 132 -9.06 -13.50 -14.38
N ALA A 133 -9.26 -14.77 -14.76
CA ALA A 133 -10.60 -15.37 -14.89
C ALA A 133 -11.47 -15.20 -13.62
N PRO A 134 -11.01 -15.54 -12.40
CA PRO A 134 -11.82 -15.35 -11.19
C PRO A 134 -12.07 -13.87 -10.87
N VAL A 135 -11.18 -12.96 -11.28
CA VAL A 135 -11.37 -11.51 -11.14
C VAL A 135 -12.45 -11.02 -12.09
N GLN A 136 -12.47 -11.52 -13.34
CA GLN A 136 -13.52 -11.20 -14.31
C GLN A 136 -14.89 -11.67 -13.84
N ASP A 137 -14.98 -12.84 -13.23
CA ASP A 137 -16.23 -13.34 -12.64
C ASP A 137 -16.72 -12.43 -11.51
N LEU A 138 -15.82 -12.02 -10.61
CA LEU A 138 -16.13 -11.06 -9.57
C LEU A 138 -16.54 -9.70 -10.16
N ALA A 139 -15.86 -9.22 -11.20
CA ALA A 139 -16.20 -7.95 -11.88
C ALA A 139 -17.60 -7.95 -12.49
N ARG A 140 -18.05 -9.09 -13.04
CA ARG A 140 -19.40 -9.23 -13.63
C ARG A 140 -20.50 -9.33 -12.57
N ILE A 141 -20.20 -9.93 -11.43
CA ILE A 141 -21.18 -10.16 -10.34
C ILE A 141 -21.22 -8.95 -9.40
N GLY A 142 -20.11 -8.27 -9.18
CA GLY A 142 -19.95 -7.27 -8.12
C GLY A 142 -19.89 -7.91 -6.72
N LEU A 143 -20.05 -7.08 -5.70
CA LEU A 143 -20.04 -7.51 -4.31
C LEU A 143 -20.97 -6.66 -3.44
N ALA A 144 -21.36 -7.18 -2.27
CA ALA A 144 -22.01 -6.40 -1.25
C ALA A 144 -20.96 -5.59 -0.46
N ILE A 145 -21.17 -4.30 -0.30
CA ILE A 145 -20.29 -3.42 0.49
C ILE A 145 -20.26 -3.89 1.94
N ASN A 146 -19.07 -4.12 2.47
CA ASN A 146 -18.87 -4.42 3.88
C ASN A 146 -18.79 -3.14 4.72
N LYS A 147 -18.76 -3.29 6.04
CA LYS A 147 -18.70 -2.17 6.97
C LYS A 147 -17.49 -1.26 6.76
N PHE A 148 -16.30 -1.84 6.48
CA PHE A 148 -15.08 -1.05 6.25
C PHE A 148 -15.18 -0.25 4.96
N GLN A 149 -15.60 -0.87 3.85
CA GLN A 149 -15.82 -0.19 2.58
C GLN A 149 -16.86 0.95 2.72
N SER A 150 -17.95 0.71 3.46
CA SER A 150 -18.96 1.75 3.73
C SER A 150 -18.39 2.97 4.45
N ILE A 151 -17.50 2.74 5.42
CA ILE A 151 -16.79 3.83 6.13
C ILE A 151 -15.88 4.57 5.17
N ASP A 152 -15.07 3.83 4.40
CA ASP A 152 -14.05 4.38 3.52
C ASP A 152 -14.66 5.17 2.35
N ILE A 153 -15.65 4.59 1.67
CA ILE A 153 -16.43 5.27 0.61
C ILE A 153 -17.12 6.53 1.17
N GLY A 154 -17.70 6.46 2.38
CA GLY A 154 -18.34 7.60 3.03
C GLY A 154 -17.38 8.72 3.41
N LEU A 155 -16.12 8.41 3.75
CA LEU A 155 -15.07 9.41 4.00
C LEU A 155 -14.70 10.20 2.73
N LEU A 156 -14.79 9.57 1.56
CA LEU A 156 -14.41 10.12 0.27
C LEU A 156 -15.61 10.58 -0.57
N GLU A 157 -16.79 10.72 0.01
CA GLU A 157 -18.02 11.11 -0.67
C GLU A 157 -17.85 12.36 -1.55
N ASP A 158 -17.19 13.40 -1.05
CA ASP A 158 -16.94 14.64 -1.81
C ASP A 158 -16.04 14.42 -3.03
N ILE A 159 -15.13 13.43 -2.97
CA ILE A 159 -14.28 13.06 -4.11
C ILE A 159 -15.11 12.38 -5.19
N PHE A 160 -15.93 11.39 -4.81
CA PHE A 160 -16.80 10.69 -5.77
C PHE A 160 -17.86 11.60 -6.37
N ALA A 161 -18.44 12.51 -5.57
CA ALA A 161 -19.38 13.51 -6.04
C ALA A 161 -18.77 14.53 -7.02
N SER A 162 -17.45 14.63 -7.09
CA SER A 162 -16.75 15.57 -7.99
C SER A 162 -16.77 15.15 -9.46
N ASP A 163 -17.02 13.87 -9.76
CA ASP A 163 -17.15 13.33 -11.12
C ASP A 163 -18.56 12.74 -11.32
N PRO A 164 -19.46 13.44 -12.05
CA PRO A 164 -20.80 12.94 -12.30
C PRO A 164 -20.85 11.59 -13.05
N SER A 165 -19.79 11.20 -13.74
CA SER A 165 -19.75 9.94 -14.51
C SER A 165 -19.80 8.70 -13.63
N VAL A 166 -19.51 8.84 -12.33
CA VAL A 166 -19.51 7.72 -11.36
C VAL A 166 -20.67 7.77 -10.36
N ASN A 167 -21.64 8.68 -10.58
CA ASN A 167 -22.81 8.76 -9.70
C ASN A 167 -23.57 7.44 -9.64
N ASP A 168 -23.71 6.73 -10.75
CA ASP A 168 -24.39 5.43 -10.80
C ASP A 168 -23.56 4.28 -10.20
N ILE A 169 -22.28 4.52 -9.93
CA ILE A 169 -21.36 3.55 -9.34
C ILE A 169 -21.34 3.68 -7.81
N PHE A 170 -21.16 4.91 -7.30
CA PHE A 170 -20.94 5.16 -5.86
C PHE A 170 -22.17 5.70 -5.13
N PHE A 171 -23.26 6.04 -5.84
CA PHE A 171 -24.47 6.57 -5.24
C PHE A 171 -25.69 5.73 -5.64
N ASN A 172 -26.58 5.49 -4.66
CA ASN A 172 -27.89 4.89 -4.87
C ASN A 172 -28.95 5.93 -4.51
N SER A 173 -29.79 6.32 -5.48
CA SER A 173 -30.83 7.33 -5.32
C SER A 173 -30.32 8.66 -4.71
N GLY A 174 -29.09 9.05 -5.09
CA GLY A 174 -28.44 10.28 -4.63
C GLY A 174 -27.81 10.19 -3.23
N GLN A 175 -27.75 9.01 -2.63
CA GLN A 175 -27.05 8.76 -1.38
C GLN A 175 -25.82 7.90 -1.65
N ILE A 176 -24.70 8.23 -0.98
CA ILE A 176 -23.47 7.42 -1.06
C ILE A 176 -23.74 6.00 -0.58
N LEU A 177 -23.13 5.00 -1.23
CA LEU A 177 -23.31 3.59 -0.92
C LEU A 177 -22.96 3.25 0.53
N ARG A 178 -23.73 2.34 1.13
CA ARG A 178 -23.63 1.91 2.53
C ARG A 178 -23.41 0.39 2.64
N GLU A 179 -23.10 -0.07 3.84
CA GLU A 179 -23.01 -1.48 4.16
C GLU A 179 -24.25 -2.26 3.69
N GLY A 180 -24.02 -3.32 2.93
CA GLY A 180 -25.06 -4.16 2.33
C GLY A 180 -25.54 -3.73 0.95
N ASP A 181 -25.21 -2.52 0.47
CA ASP A 181 -25.49 -2.12 -0.90
C ASP A 181 -24.65 -2.94 -1.89
N HIS A 182 -25.21 -3.16 -3.08
CA HIS A 182 -24.49 -3.82 -4.15
C HIS A 182 -23.56 -2.85 -4.86
N PHE A 183 -22.28 -3.22 -4.98
CA PHE A 183 -21.24 -2.45 -5.66
C PHE A 183 -20.70 -3.22 -6.85
N ILE A 184 -20.64 -2.57 -7.98
CA ILE A 184 -20.11 -3.10 -9.24
C ILE A 184 -19.42 -1.98 -10.01
N LEU A 185 -18.35 -2.34 -10.73
CA LEU A 185 -17.68 -1.48 -11.72
C LEU A 185 -18.07 -2.00 -13.11
N PRO A 186 -19.04 -1.37 -13.80
CA PRO A 186 -19.65 -1.94 -15.03
C PRO A 186 -18.66 -2.21 -16.16
N HIS A 187 -17.61 -1.40 -16.30
CA HIS A 187 -16.60 -1.54 -17.35
C HIS A 187 -15.33 -2.26 -16.90
N PHE A 188 -15.27 -2.74 -15.65
CA PHE A 188 -14.06 -3.38 -15.15
C PHE A 188 -13.73 -4.69 -15.86
N SER A 189 -14.76 -5.50 -16.21
CA SER A 189 -14.54 -6.71 -17.00
C SER A 189 -13.96 -6.41 -18.39
N ASP A 190 -14.42 -5.34 -19.05
CA ASP A 190 -13.90 -4.90 -20.36
C ASP A 190 -12.46 -4.39 -20.24
N PHE A 191 -12.15 -3.70 -19.13
CA PHE A 191 -10.77 -3.28 -18.83
C PHE A 191 -9.83 -4.48 -18.63
N LEU A 192 -10.29 -5.54 -17.96
CA LEU A 192 -9.51 -6.78 -17.81
C LEU A 192 -9.31 -7.47 -19.18
N ASP A 193 -10.29 -7.45 -20.07
CA ASP A 193 -10.13 -7.95 -21.43
C ASP A 193 -9.13 -7.11 -22.24
N LEU A 194 -9.12 -5.79 -22.08
CA LEU A 194 -8.09 -4.93 -22.68
C LEU A 194 -6.68 -5.35 -22.24
N LEU A 195 -6.49 -5.58 -20.93
CA LEU A 195 -5.20 -6.04 -20.40
C LEU A 195 -4.84 -7.46 -20.89
N ARG A 196 -5.83 -8.33 -21.07
CA ARG A 196 -5.63 -9.68 -21.59
C ARG A 196 -5.11 -9.68 -23.03
N TYR A 197 -5.71 -8.85 -23.91
CA TYR A 197 -5.38 -8.84 -25.34
C TYR A 197 -4.18 -7.98 -25.68
N GLU A 198 -4.03 -6.83 -25.03
CA GLU A 198 -3.02 -5.83 -25.36
C GLU A 198 -1.87 -5.77 -24.33
N GLY A 199 -1.99 -6.52 -23.23
CA GLY A 199 -1.01 -6.51 -22.16
C GLY A 199 -0.88 -5.13 -21.51
N ARG A 200 0.33 -4.84 -21.04
CA ARG A 200 0.72 -3.55 -20.49
C ARG A 200 0.39 -2.37 -21.42
N ASP A 201 0.61 -2.57 -22.69
CA ASP A 201 0.49 -1.50 -23.70
C ASP A 201 -0.95 -1.04 -23.88
N GLY A 202 -1.93 -1.91 -23.61
CA GLY A 202 -3.36 -1.56 -23.58
C GLY A 202 -3.67 -0.40 -22.63
N PHE A 203 -2.98 -0.32 -21.50
CA PHE A 203 -3.14 0.80 -20.56
C PHE A 203 -2.24 1.99 -20.90
N TYR A 204 -0.94 1.76 -21.17
CA TYR A 204 0.05 2.84 -21.28
C TYR A 204 0.15 3.47 -22.68
N LEU A 205 -0.24 2.75 -23.75
CA LEU A 205 -0.09 3.24 -25.12
C LEU A 205 -1.41 3.44 -25.86
N ASP A 206 -2.50 2.85 -25.36
CA ASP A 206 -3.79 2.86 -26.04
C ASP A 206 -4.83 3.78 -25.38
N TYR A 207 -6.10 3.37 -25.37
CA TYR A 207 -7.27 4.17 -25.04
C TYR A 207 -7.14 4.90 -23.68
N PRO A 208 -6.79 4.28 -22.54
CA PRO A 208 -6.71 4.96 -21.27
C PRO A 208 -5.72 6.13 -21.28
N ALA A 209 -4.49 5.92 -21.76
CA ALA A 209 -3.48 6.99 -21.82
C ALA A 209 -3.90 8.15 -22.74
N ARG A 210 -4.57 7.83 -23.87
CA ARG A 210 -5.11 8.85 -24.78
C ARG A 210 -6.22 9.68 -24.14
N GLN A 211 -7.12 9.05 -23.37
CA GLN A 211 -8.18 9.77 -22.67
C GLN A 211 -7.62 10.70 -21.59
N ILE A 212 -6.66 10.22 -20.82
CA ILE A 212 -6.00 11.04 -19.77
C ILE A 212 -5.27 12.24 -20.41
N GLU A 213 -4.48 12.03 -21.46
CA GLU A 213 -3.81 13.15 -22.18
C GLU A 213 -4.83 14.18 -22.69
N LYS A 214 -5.91 13.71 -23.32
CA LYS A 214 -6.96 14.58 -23.87
C LYS A 214 -7.57 15.44 -22.78
N VAL A 215 -8.04 14.82 -21.68
CA VAL A 215 -8.72 15.56 -20.60
C VAL A 215 -7.75 16.51 -19.89
N CYS A 216 -6.52 16.09 -19.66
CA CYS A 216 -5.49 16.95 -19.05
C CYS A 216 -5.20 18.19 -19.91
N LYS A 217 -5.07 18.01 -21.22
CA LYS A 217 -4.83 19.10 -22.17
C LYS A 217 -6.01 20.08 -22.26
N GLU A 218 -7.24 19.57 -22.20
CA GLU A 218 -8.45 20.37 -22.32
C GLU A 218 -8.85 21.08 -21.03
N ASN A 219 -8.52 20.50 -19.85
CA ASN A 219 -9.07 20.92 -18.57
C ASN A 219 -7.99 21.13 -17.48
N GLY A 220 -6.73 21.33 -17.82
CA GLY A 220 -5.73 21.80 -16.86
C GLY A 220 -5.04 20.72 -16.04
N GLY A 221 -4.71 19.58 -16.64
CA GLY A 221 -3.84 18.54 -16.06
C GLY A 221 -2.41 18.59 -16.63
N PHE A 222 -1.50 17.83 -16.02
CA PHE A 222 -0.08 17.78 -16.44
C PHE A 222 0.28 16.53 -17.26
N LEU A 223 -0.51 15.45 -17.15
CA LEU A 223 -0.18 14.17 -17.76
C LEU A 223 -0.39 14.21 -19.31
N SER A 224 0.57 13.64 -20.01
CA SER A 224 0.57 13.43 -21.45
C SER A 224 0.86 11.97 -21.79
N ARG A 225 0.64 11.55 -23.03
CA ARG A 225 1.02 10.21 -23.50
C ARG A 225 2.49 9.86 -23.21
N LYS A 226 3.38 10.85 -23.33
CA LYS A 226 4.82 10.63 -23.11
C LYS A 226 5.13 10.20 -21.68
N ASP A 227 4.34 10.65 -20.69
CA ASP A 227 4.48 10.24 -19.30
C ASP A 227 4.20 8.74 -19.16
N PHE A 228 3.16 8.26 -19.83
CA PHE A 228 2.81 6.84 -19.86
C PHE A 228 3.82 6.00 -20.66
N GLU A 229 4.22 6.48 -21.85
CA GLU A 229 5.21 5.79 -22.70
C GLU A 229 6.56 5.59 -22.01
N SER A 230 6.99 6.57 -21.20
CA SER A 230 8.28 6.55 -20.50
C SER A 230 8.26 5.79 -19.18
N TYR A 231 7.08 5.56 -18.60
CA TYR A 231 6.97 4.91 -17.30
C TYR A 231 7.45 3.46 -17.34
N THR A 232 8.21 3.05 -16.33
CA THR A 232 8.60 1.66 -16.11
C THR A 232 8.82 1.37 -14.63
N SER A 233 8.28 0.26 -14.15
CA SER A 233 8.57 -0.30 -12.83
C SER A 233 10.00 -0.83 -12.75
N ARG A 234 10.55 -0.93 -11.54
CA ARG A 234 11.97 -1.27 -11.35
C ARG A 234 12.13 -2.37 -10.31
N TRP A 235 13.00 -3.34 -10.61
CA TRP A 235 13.51 -4.25 -9.61
C TRP A 235 14.64 -3.58 -8.83
N VAL A 236 14.49 -3.49 -7.52
CA VAL A 236 15.41 -2.78 -6.63
C VAL A 236 15.92 -3.75 -5.55
N LYS A 237 17.18 -3.58 -5.16
CA LYS A 237 17.76 -4.33 -4.06
C LYS A 237 17.10 -3.92 -2.74
N VAL A 238 16.69 -4.88 -1.92
CA VAL A 238 16.14 -4.65 -0.59
C VAL A 238 17.18 -4.10 0.39
N LEU A 239 16.73 -3.44 1.46
CA LEU A 239 17.53 -3.20 2.65
C LEU A 239 17.43 -4.42 3.57
N GLU A 240 18.52 -4.75 4.23
CA GLU A 240 18.58 -5.84 5.19
C GLU A 240 19.27 -5.34 6.47
N ILE A 241 18.54 -5.31 7.58
CA ILE A 241 19.05 -4.78 8.85
C ILE A 241 18.97 -5.84 9.96
N PRO A 242 19.98 -5.95 10.81
CA PRO A 242 19.93 -6.85 11.96
C PRO A 242 19.03 -6.24 13.07
N PHE A 243 18.14 -7.06 13.63
CA PHE A 243 17.30 -6.69 14.75
C PHE A 243 17.06 -7.89 15.67
N LYS A 244 17.58 -7.85 16.92
CA LYS A 244 17.35 -8.88 17.96
C LYS A 244 17.60 -10.33 17.52
N GLY A 245 18.63 -10.57 16.70
CA GLY A 245 19.00 -11.92 16.22
C GLY A 245 18.28 -12.34 14.94
N PHE A 246 17.44 -11.50 14.38
CA PHE A 246 16.81 -11.64 13.09
C PHE A 246 17.36 -10.64 12.08
N ASN A 247 17.05 -10.86 10.80
CA ASN A 247 17.29 -9.91 9.72
C ASN A 247 15.93 -9.39 9.21
N VAL A 248 15.69 -8.09 9.38
CA VAL A 248 14.50 -7.42 8.85
C VAL A 248 14.81 -6.94 7.44
N ILE A 249 14.00 -7.40 6.50
CA ILE A 249 14.09 -7.06 5.08
C ILE A 249 13.08 -5.97 4.79
N LEU A 250 13.57 -4.84 4.31
CA LEU A 250 12.81 -3.61 4.12
C LEU A 250 12.90 -3.13 2.68
N PRO A 251 11.89 -2.40 2.19
CA PRO A 251 11.99 -1.73 0.92
C PRO A 251 13.08 -0.65 0.96
N ASN A 252 13.78 -0.51 -0.16
CA ASN A 252 14.79 0.51 -0.38
C ASN A 252 14.16 1.77 -0.99
N LEU A 253 14.93 2.82 -1.19
CA LEU A 253 14.51 4.00 -1.92
C LEU A 253 13.90 3.64 -3.29
N PRO A 254 12.82 4.33 -3.69
CA PRO A 254 12.26 5.57 -3.13
C PRO A 254 11.34 5.38 -1.91
N CYS A 255 11.23 4.19 -1.35
CA CYS A 255 10.42 3.93 -0.17
C CYS A 255 11.14 4.41 1.11
N VAL A 256 10.78 5.60 1.58
CA VAL A 256 11.34 6.23 2.80
C VAL A 256 10.95 5.48 4.07
N GLY A 257 9.80 4.79 4.03
CA GLY A 257 9.31 4.00 5.16
C GLY A 257 10.29 2.93 5.63
N GLY A 258 11.04 2.31 4.69
CA GLY A 258 12.09 1.34 5.04
C GLY A 258 13.21 1.96 5.87
N LEU A 259 13.68 3.14 5.49
CA LEU A 259 14.72 3.88 6.22
C LEU A 259 14.22 4.32 7.61
N THR A 260 12.99 4.84 7.64
CA THR A 260 12.31 5.24 8.89
C THR A 260 12.22 4.08 9.87
N MET A 261 11.75 2.92 9.40
CA MET A 261 11.60 1.73 10.21
C MET A 261 12.94 1.21 10.73
N ALA A 262 13.97 1.20 9.88
CA ALA A 262 15.31 0.77 10.27
C ALA A 262 15.88 1.61 11.42
N LEU A 263 15.80 2.93 11.30
CA LEU A 263 16.28 3.84 12.32
C LEU A 263 15.41 3.81 13.59
N LEU A 264 14.09 3.66 13.45
CA LEU A 264 13.18 3.50 14.60
C LEU A 264 13.51 2.23 15.40
N LEU A 265 13.70 1.09 14.73
CA LEU A 265 14.08 -0.17 15.40
C LEU A 265 15.42 -0.05 16.11
N LYS A 266 16.38 0.66 15.53
CA LYS A 266 17.67 0.95 16.14
C LYS A 266 17.49 1.82 17.40
N THR A 267 16.71 2.91 17.29
CA THR A 267 16.42 3.80 18.44
C THR A 267 15.70 3.04 19.56
N TYR A 268 14.75 2.18 19.21
CA TYR A 268 14.04 1.34 20.17
C TYR A 268 15.00 0.45 20.99
N GLN A 269 15.98 -0.19 20.36
CA GLN A 269 17.01 -0.98 21.06
C GLN A 269 17.85 -0.11 21.98
N GLU A 270 18.24 1.09 21.55
CA GLU A 270 19.08 2.02 22.31
C GLU A 270 18.36 2.66 23.51
N LYS A 271 17.02 2.76 23.44
CA LYS A 271 16.17 3.36 24.49
C LYS A 271 15.58 2.35 25.47
N GLY A 272 16.16 1.16 25.57
CA GLY A 272 15.74 0.14 26.54
C GLY A 272 14.39 -0.48 26.24
N GLU A 273 14.02 -0.53 24.96
CA GLU A 273 12.76 -1.15 24.49
C GLU A 273 11.49 -0.40 24.92
N ASP A 274 11.58 0.91 25.06
CA ASP A 274 10.46 1.82 25.28
C ASP A 274 9.97 2.42 23.94
N TRP A 275 8.79 1.99 23.46
CA TRP A 275 8.23 2.47 22.20
C TRP A 275 7.94 3.96 22.21
N LEU A 276 7.36 4.49 23.30
CA LEU A 276 7.05 5.92 23.34
C LEU A 276 8.32 6.75 23.25
N ARG A 277 9.35 6.37 24.01
CA ARG A 277 10.63 7.06 23.99
C ARG A 277 11.32 6.96 22.65
N ALA A 278 11.28 5.78 22.02
CA ALA A 278 11.86 5.59 20.70
C ALA A 278 11.16 6.44 19.63
N ILE A 279 9.83 6.45 19.64
CA ILE A 279 9.03 7.27 18.71
C ILE A 279 9.27 8.76 18.93
N TYR A 280 9.29 9.20 20.19
CA TYR A 280 9.53 10.59 20.55
C TYR A 280 10.91 11.07 20.09
N ASP A 281 11.97 10.34 20.46
CA ASP A 281 13.34 10.70 20.12
C ASP A 281 13.58 10.65 18.61
N PHE A 282 13.02 9.65 17.90
CA PHE A 282 13.09 9.59 16.44
C PHE A 282 12.38 10.79 15.78
N LYS A 283 11.16 11.10 16.20
CA LYS A 283 10.40 12.25 15.66
C LYS A 283 11.04 13.60 16.01
N ALA A 284 11.67 13.71 17.17
CA ALA A 284 12.39 14.92 17.59
C ALA A 284 13.59 15.24 16.69
N CYS A 285 14.16 14.26 15.99
CA CYS A 285 15.19 14.50 14.99
C CYS A 285 14.69 15.28 13.80
N ASN A 286 13.38 15.23 13.50
CA ASN A 286 12.73 15.95 12.43
C ASN A 286 13.49 15.87 11.09
N TYR A 287 13.93 14.67 10.72
CA TYR A 287 14.71 14.43 9.52
C TYR A 287 13.93 14.83 8.27
N ASN A 288 14.53 15.69 7.43
CA ASN A 288 14.15 15.70 6.01
C ASN A 288 14.72 14.47 5.30
N PHE A 289 14.36 14.25 4.05
CA PHE A 289 14.78 13.08 3.29
C PHE A 289 16.31 12.90 3.26
N THR A 290 17.05 13.94 2.92
CA THR A 290 18.52 13.90 2.84
C THR A 290 19.15 13.53 4.18
N GLN A 291 18.67 14.14 5.27
CA GLN A 291 19.14 13.85 6.63
C GLN A 291 18.78 12.41 7.05
N LEU A 292 17.58 11.93 6.72
CA LEU A 292 17.17 10.55 6.97
C LEU A 292 18.07 9.55 6.25
N ALA A 293 18.34 9.78 4.95
CA ALA A 293 19.23 8.95 4.15
C ALA A 293 20.69 8.98 4.68
N GLN A 294 21.17 10.13 5.12
CA GLN A 294 22.49 10.27 5.74
C GLN A 294 22.56 9.52 7.08
N ALA A 295 21.56 9.71 7.95
CA ALA A 295 21.47 9.01 9.24
C ALA A 295 21.41 7.49 9.04
N PHE A 296 20.64 7.02 8.06
CA PHE A 296 20.59 5.61 7.70
C PHE A 296 21.95 5.10 7.19
N SER A 297 22.59 5.82 6.27
CA SER A 297 23.89 5.43 5.70
C SER A 297 25.00 5.39 6.76
N HIS A 298 24.94 6.28 7.75
CA HIS A 298 25.85 6.27 8.90
C HIS A 298 25.60 5.05 9.81
N THR A 299 24.34 4.72 10.06
CA THR A 299 23.96 3.62 10.95
C THR A 299 24.14 2.25 10.29
N PHE A 300 23.87 2.15 8.99
CA PHE A 300 23.91 0.91 8.19
C PHE A 300 24.74 1.11 6.92
N PRO A 301 26.09 1.17 7.03
CA PRO A 301 26.94 1.53 5.90
C PRO A 301 26.86 0.53 4.74
N GLY A 302 26.97 1.05 3.53
CA GLY A 302 27.01 0.24 2.29
C GLY A 302 25.67 -0.25 1.76
N GLN A 303 24.55 0.12 2.37
CA GLN A 303 23.22 -0.31 1.95
C GLN A 303 22.51 0.66 1.00
N LEU A 304 22.80 1.95 1.09
CA LEU A 304 22.26 2.98 0.20
C LEU A 304 23.27 3.45 -0.83
N LYS A 305 22.76 3.76 -2.04
CA LYS A 305 23.42 4.67 -2.96
C LYS A 305 22.81 6.06 -2.77
N PRO A 306 23.59 7.14 -2.73
CA PRO A 306 23.05 8.50 -2.62
C PRO A 306 22.11 8.82 -3.78
N THR A 307 20.94 9.34 -3.46
CA THR A 307 19.97 9.93 -4.40
C THR A 307 19.45 11.21 -3.82
N ASP A 308 19.23 12.22 -4.67
CA ASP A 308 18.71 13.52 -4.24
C ASP A 308 17.19 13.51 -4.39
N SER A 309 16.46 13.51 -3.28
CA SER A 309 15.02 13.81 -3.25
C SER A 309 14.53 14.13 -1.84
N ASP A 310 13.58 15.07 -1.71
CA ASP A 310 12.93 15.44 -0.46
C ASP A 310 11.47 14.99 -0.47
N SER A 311 10.95 14.39 0.62
CA SER A 311 9.52 14.00 0.71
C SER A 311 9.00 13.66 2.09
N ASN A 312 7.67 13.65 2.24
CA ASN A 312 6.87 13.26 3.40
C ASN A 312 5.61 12.43 2.99
N PHE A 313 4.62 12.16 3.81
CA PHE A 313 3.74 11.00 4.01
C PHE A 313 2.39 10.96 3.24
N ASN A 314 1.75 9.76 3.10
CA ASN A 314 0.49 9.48 2.39
C ASN A 314 -0.44 8.51 3.18
N ARG A 315 -1.81 8.51 3.02
CA ARG A 315 -2.81 7.81 3.88
C ARG A 315 -3.59 6.65 3.28
N GLY A 316 -4.20 6.76 2.12
CA GLY A 316 -5.03 5.70 1.50
C GLY A 316 -4.19 4.53 1.00
N THR A 317 -4.11 3.43 1.74
CA THR A 317 -3.17 2.35 1.44
C THR A 317 -3.77 1.00 1.80
N SER A 318 -3.68 0.02 0.90
CA SER A 318 -4.01 -1.39 1.15
C SER A 318 -2.78 -2.29 1.07
N HIS A 319 -2.90 -3.47 1.68
CA HIS A 319 -1.81 -4.44 1.77
C HIS A 319 -2.33 -5.88 1.77
N PHE A 320 -1.59 -6.78 1.12
CA PHE A 320 -1.76 -8.22 1.28
C PHE A 320 -0.43 -8.95 1.33
N ASN A 321 -0.45 -10.14 1.92
CA ASN A 321 0.65 -11.10 1.90
C ASN A 321 0.15 -12.44 1.37
N ILE A 322 0.97 -13.09 0.53
CA ILE A 322 0.70 -14.42 0.00
C ILE A 322 1.98 -15.24 0.08
N MET A 323 1.84 -16.50 0.51
CA MET A 323 2.91 -17.50 0.50
C MET A 323 2.38 -18.81 -0.07
N ASP A 324 3.15 -19.45 -0.95
CA ASP A 324 2.83 -20.76 -1.52
C ASP A 324 3.55 -21.92 -0.80
N LYS A 325 3.19 -23.15 -1.17
CA LYS A 325 3.77 -24.38 -0.61
C LYS A 325 5.28 -24.55 -0.83
N TYR A 326 5.82 -23.86 -1.83
CA TYR A 326 7.26 -23.91 -2.14
C TYR A 326 8.06 -22.94 -1.28
N GLY A 327 7.39 -22.01 -0.60
CA GLY A 327 8.00 -20.96 0.21
C GLY A 327 8.27 -19.67 -0.57
N ASN A 328 7.78 -19.55 -1.81
CA ASN A 328 7.73 -18.24 -2.46
C ASN A 328 6.73 -17.38 -1.71
N ALA A 329 7.05 -16.10 -1.57
CA ALA A 329 6.21 -15.18 -0.83
C ALA A 329 6.25 -13.77 -1.40
N ILE A 330 5.14 -13.05 -1.25
CA ILE A 330 5.02 -11.66 -1.63
C ILE A 330 4.32 -10.86 -0.52
N ALA A 331 4.83 -9.68 -0.25
CA ALA A 331 4.20 -8.64 0.56
C ALA A 331 3.99 -7.43 -0.35
N LEU A 332 2.76 -7.11 -0.72
CA LEU A 332 2.44 -6.03 -1.65
C LEU A 332 1.62 -4.95 -0.96
N THR A 333 2.07 -3.71 -1.10
CA THR A 333 1.37 -2.52 -0.61
C THR A 333 1.10 -1.58 -1.78
N CYS A 334 -0.16 -1.17 -1.94
CA CYS A 334 -0.64 -0.31 -3.03
C CYS A 334 -1.40 0.90 -2.47
N THR A 335 -1.36 2.02 -3.18
CA THR A 335 -2.08 3.24 -2.80
C THR A 335 -2.50 4.06 -4.01
N LEU A 336 -3.66 4.68 -3.88
CA LEU A 336 -4.24 5.65 -4.81
C LEU A 336 -4.06 7.10 -4.29
N GLY A 337 -3.55 7.27 -3.08
CA GLY A 337 -3.76 8.46 -2.28
C GLY A 337 -5.19 8.44 -1.74
N GLU A 338 -5.90 9.53 -1.90
CA GLU A 338 -7.34 9.58 -1.67
C GLU A 338 -8.12 9.55 -3.01
N GLY A 339 -7.38 9.51 -4.14
CA GLY A 339 -7.91 9.58 -5.49
C GLY A 339 -8.12 11.02 -5.98
N SER A 340 -7.95 11.23 -7.30
CA SER A 340 -8.05 12.57 -7.92
C SER A 340 -9.48 13.03 -8.16
N GLY A 341 -10.46 12.17 -7.99
CA GLY A 341 -11.84 12.42 -8.42
C GLY A 341 -12.05 12.26 -9.94
N TYR A 342 -11.02 11.86 -10.69
CA TYR A 342 -11.14 11.57 -12.11
C TYR A 342 -11.12 10.07 -12.38
N PHE A 343 -12.12 9.58 -13.09
CA PHE A 343 -12.24 8.19 -13.54
C PHE A 343 -12.01 8.13 -15.04
N ILE A 344 -11.20 7.16 -15.47
CA ILE A 344 -10.90 6.98 -16.89
C ILE A 344 -12.16 6.43 -17.59
N PRO A 345 -12.75 7.16 -18.56
CA PRO A 345 -13.99 6.72 -19.20
C PRO A 345 -13.89 5.31 -19.78
N GLY A 346 -14.92 4.49 -19.59
CA GLY A 346 -15.00 3.13 -20.11
C GLY A 346 -14.07 2.11 -19.44
N THR A 347 -13.50 2.45 -18.28
CA THR A 347 -12.67 1.54 -17.48
C THR A 347 -13.11 1.45 -16.02
N ASP A 348 -13.83 2.46 -15.51
CA ASP A 348 -14.16 2.70 -14.11
C ASP A 348 -12.94 2.82 -13.18
N MET A 349 -11.76 3.03 -13.74
CA MET A 349 -10.50 3.13 -12.99
C MET A 349 -10.22 4.56 -12.59
N GLN A 350 -10.15 4.80 -11.26
CA GLN A 350 -9.81 6.10 -10.69
C GLN A 350 -8.31 6.38 -10.82
N MET A 351 -7.96 7.63 -11.11
CA MET A 351 -6.58 8.12 -11.06
C MET A 351 -6.23 8.62 -9.66
N ASN A 352 -4.93 8.52 -9.32
CA ASN A 352 -4.38 8.96 -8.06
C ASN A 352 -4.38 10.49 -7.92
N ASN A 353 -4.27 10.99 -6.67
CA ASN A 353 -4.05 12.41 -6.35
C ASN A 353 -2.67 12.69 -5.75
N MET A 354 -1.65 11.90 -6.06
CA MET A 354 -0.33 11.95 -5.41
C MET A 354 0.36 13.31 -5.46
N LEU A 355 0.11 14.13 -6.49
CA LEU A 355 0.64 15.49 -6.57
C LEU A 355 -0.22 16.53 -5.82
N GLY A 356 -1.40 16.11 -5.34
CA GLY A 356 -2.30 16.88 -4.49
C GLY A 356 -2.05 16.69 -2.99
N GLU A 357 -1.09 15.85 -2.63
CA GLU A 357 -0.69 15.61 -1.26
C GLU A 357 0.55 16.41 -0.90
N ALA A 358 0.41 17.39 -0.02
CA ALA A 358 1.49 18.31 0.37
C ALA A 358 2.77 17.59 0.83
N PHE A 359 2.61 16.40 1.38
CA PHE A 359 3.70 15.58 1.89
C PHE A 359 4.53 14.92 0.78
N LEU A 360 3.93 14.62 -0.38
CA LEU A 360 4.64 14.02 -1.51
C LEU A 360 5.34 15.07 -2.38
N VAL A 361 4.97 16.34 -2.22
CA VAL A 361 5.52 17.47 -2.95
C VAL A 361 6.07 18.53 -1.97
N PRO A 362 7.13 18.24 -1.19
CA PRO A 362 7.64 19.11 -0.14
C PRO A 362 8.18 20.46 -0.64
N GLN A 363 8.46 20.56 -1.94
CA GLN A 363 8.86 21.82 -2.60
C GLN A 363 7.65 22.72 -2.86
N GLY A 364 6.44 22.26 -2.58
CA GLY A 364 5.15 22.90 -2.84
C GLY A 364 4.48 22.36 -4.09
N PHE A 365 3.16 22.56 -4.16
CA PHE A 365 2.36 22.13 -5.30
C PHE A 365 2.90 22.72 -6.62
N HIS A 366 2.86 21.92 -7.67
CA HIS A 366 3.33 22.25 -9.04
C HIS A 366 4.83 22.59 -9.14
N LYS A 367 5.64 22.20 -8.13
CA LYS A 367 7.09 22.49 -8.07
C LYS A 367 7.96 21.24 -8.02
N TRP A 368 7.44 20.10 -8.43
CA TRP A 368 8.22 18.85 -8.46
C TRP A 368 9.33 18.85 -9.51
N THR A 369 10.34 18.04 -9.29
CA THR A 369 11.30 17.68 -10.33
C THR A 369 10.61 16.77 -11.34
N PRO A 370 10.63 17.09 -12.64
CA PRO A 370 10.07 16.22 -13.67
C PRO A 370 10.70 14.83 -13.70
N ASP A 371 9.94 13.84 -14.18
CA ASP A 371 10.39 12.45 -14.39
C ASP A 371 11.02 11.81 -13.14
N THR A 372 10.47 12.12 -11.98
CA THR A 372 11.00 11.64 -10.70
C THR A 372 10.01 10.70 -10.00
N ARG A 373 10.50 9.54 -9.56
CA ARG A 373 9.71 8.61 -8.75
C ARG A 373 9.37 9.28 -7.42
N LEU A 374 8.09 9.30 -7.05
CA LEU A 374 7.67 9.81 -5.76
C LEU A 374 8.14 8.90 -4.62
N ASN A 375 8.28 9.46 -3.44
CA ASN A 375 8.64 8.72 -2.24
C ASN A 375 7.39 8.27 -1.47
N SER A 376 7.53 7.24 -0.61
CA SER A 376 6.41 6.74 0.17
C SER A 376 6.84 6.17 1.52
N MET A 377 5.88 6.12 2.45
CA MET A 377 6.02 5.44 3.75
C MET A 377 5.49 4.01 3.74
N MET A 378 4.96 3.52 2.64
CA MET A 378 4.60 2.10 2.49
C MET A 378 5.83 1.24 2.81
N THR A 379 5.65 0.24 3.66
CA THR A 379 6.78 -0.55 4.16
C THR A 379 6.41 -2.03 4.18
N PRO A 380 6.13 -2.67 3.02
CA PRO A 380 6.05 -4.13 3.00
C PRO A 380 7.32 -4.70 3.61
N THR A 381 7.20 -5.68 4.50
CA THR A 381 8.32 -6.12 5.33
C THR A 381 8.36 -7.64 5.40
N MET A 382 9.57 -8.17 5.39
CA MET A 382 9.84 -9.58 5.66
C MET A 382 10.88 -9.72 6.76
N VAL A 383 10.82 -10.79 7.55
CA VAL A 383 11.83 -11.10 8.57
C VAL A 383 12.39 -12.48 8.35
N LYS A 384 13.71 -12.61 8.39
CA LYS A 384 14.44 -13.87 8.30
C LYS A 384 15.18 -14.18 9.59
N ASP A 385 15.28 -15.47 9.94
CA ASP A 385 16.11 -15.91 11.07
C ASP A 385 17.62 -15.88 10.71
N LYS A 386 18.47 -16.24 11.68
CA LYS A 386 19.92 -16.36 11.51
C LYS A 386 20.34 -17.36 10.42
N ASN A 387 19.49 -18.31 10.10
CA ASN A 387 19.69 -19.28 9.03
C ASN A 387 19.13 -18.81 7.67
N ARG A 388 18.72 -17.53 7.57
CA ARG A 388 18.11 -16.89 6.41
C ARG A 388 16.76 -17.48 5.98
N ARG A 389 16.08 -18.25 6.83
CA ARG A 389 14.75 -18.76 6.58
C ARG A 389 13.73 -17.66 6.87
N LEU A 390 12.75 -17.55 5.98
CA LEU A 390 11.63 -16.62 6.15
C LEU A 390 10.83 -16.99 7.41
N ARG A 391 10.50 -16.00 8.23
CA ARG A 391 9.80 -16.17 9.52
C ARG A 391 8.57 -15.31 9.63
N PHE A 392 8.57 -14.17 8.94
CA PHE A 392 7.47 -13.22 9.05
C PHE A 392 7.34 -12.42 7.76
N ILE A 393 6.10 -12.17 7.36
CA ILE A 393 5.74 -11.39 6.17
C ILE A 393 4.63 -10.47 6.62
N CYS A 394 4.74 -9.16 6.39
CA CYS A 394 3.71 -8.22 6.81
C CYS A 394 3.77 -6.89 6.05
N GLY A 395 2.71 -6.13 6.21
CA GLY A 395 2.63 -4.73 5.82
C GLY A 395 1.35 -4.12 6.34
N SER A 396 1.17 -2.83 6.11
CA SER A 396 0.08 -2.06 6.70
C SER A 396 -0.36 -0.92 5.79
N GLY A 397 -1.60 -0.55 5.89
CA GLY A 397 -2.06 0.80 5.57
C GLY A 397 -1.88 1.76 6.75
N GLY A 398 -2.09 3.07 6.54
CA GLY A 398 -2.07 4.08 7.60
C GLY A 398 -0.98 5.13 7.51
N ALA A 399 -0.52 5.42 6.30
CA ALA A 399 0.36 6.54 5.97
C ALA A 399 1.69 6.57 6.74
N GLY A 400 2.01 7.73 7.32
CA GLY A 400 3.21 7.93 8.13
C GLY A 400 3.30 7.06 9.39
N ARG A 401 2.20 6.37 9.76
CA ARG A 401 2.18 5.45 10.91
C ARG A 401 2.66 4.03 10.55
N ILE A 402 2.68 3.70 9.25
CA ILE A 402 3.00 2.35 8.76
C ILE A 402 4.29 1.78 9.36
N PRO A 403 5.46 2.44 9.29
CA PRO A 403 6.70 1.89 9.84
C PRO A 403 6.62 1.63 11.35
N TYR A 404 5.89 2.46 12.08
CA TYR A 404 5.75 2.37 13.54
C TYR A 404 4.88 1.19 13.94
N MET A 405 3.77 0.97 13.24
CA MET A 405 2.84 -0.12 13.52
C MET A 405 3.46 -1.48 13.16
N ILE A 406 4.13 -1.56 12.02
CA ILE A 406 4.86 -2.78 11.61
C ILE A 406 5.98 -3.09 12.60
N SER A 407 6.73 -2.08 13.08
CA SER A 407 7.79 -2.28 14.08
C SER A 407 7.27 -2.88 15.38
N GLN A 408 6.13 -2.38 15.89
CA GLN A 408 5.50 -2.92 17.10
C GLN A 408 4.98 -4.35 16.86
N MET A 409 4.40 -4.64 15.68
CA MET A 409 3.95 -5.98 15.32
C MET A 409 5.11 -6.98 15.26
N ILE A 410 6.24 -6.62 14.64
CA ILE A 410 7.43 -7.48 14.60
C ILE A 410 7.94 -7.74 16.03
N HIS A 411 7.94 -6.73 16.89
CA HIS A 411 8.33 -6.91 18.28
C HIS A 411 7.41 -7.91 18.99
N SER A 412 6.09 -7.75 18.89
CA SER A 412 5.14 -8.63 19.57
C SER A 412 5.16 -10.06 19.01
N SER A 413 5.10 -10.20 17.68
CA SER A 413 4.99 -11.52 17.04
C SER A 413 6.33 -12.27 16.93
N VAL A 414 7.44 -11.56 16.57
CA VAL A 414 8.71 -12.21 16.27
C VAL A 414 9.66 -12.19 17.46
N ILE A 415 9.76 -11.07 18.19
CA ILE A 415 10.73 -10.94 19.28
C ILE A 415 10.19 -11.51 20.59
N ARG A 416 8.91 -11.21 20.92
CA ARG A 416 8.23 -11.78 22.10
C ARG A 416 7.63 -13.16 21.82
N ASP A 417 7.67 -13.61 20.58
CA ASP A 417 7.14 -14.88 20.11
C ASP A 417 5.68 -15.14 20.50
N MET A 418 4.86 -14.09 20.48
CA MET A 418 3.42 -14.21 20.71
C MET A 418 2.77 -14.96 19.55
N LYS A 419 1.67 -15.68 19.82
CA LYS A 419 0.77 -16.14 18.74
C LYS A 419 0.35 -14.95 17.89
N LEU A 420 0.20 -15.15 16.59
CA LEU A 420 -0.07 -14.04 15.69
C LEU A 420 -1.41 -13.35 16.01
N GLU A 421 -2.44 -14.13 16.35
CA GLU A 421 -3.75 -13.61 16.81
C GLU A 421 -3.60 -12.66 18.01
N ASP A 422 -2.84 -13.08 19.05
CA ASP A 422 -2.60 -12.27 20.24
C ASP A 422 -1.76 -11.02 19.91
N ALA A 423 -0.78 -11.13 19.02
CA ALA A 423 0.06 -10.02 18.57
C ALA A 423 -0.76 -9.00 17.77
N MET A 424 -1.77 -9.44 16.98
CA MET A 424 -2.70 -8.55 16.30
C MET A 424 -3.48 -7.67 17.26
N MET A 425 -3.89 -8.25 18.41
CA MET A 425 -4.66 -7.56 19.43
C MET A 425 -3.78 -6.79 20.44
N ASP A 426 -2.44 -6.93 20.37
CA ASP A 426 -1.53 -6.20 21.27
C ASP A 426 -1.71 -4.69 21.09
N PRO A 427 -2.01 -3.93 22.17
CA PRO A 427 -2.30 -2.52 22.09
C PRO A 427 -1.13 -1.70 21.56
N ARG A 428 -1.40 -0.78 20.65
CA ARG A 428 -0.41 0.05 19.96
C ARG A 428 -0.33 1.45 20.54
N ILE A 429 0.84 2.08 20.35
CA ILE A 429 1.10 3.46 20.76
C ILE A 429 1.69 4.26 19.59
N TYR A 430 1.35 5.55 19.54
CA TYR A 430 1.91 6.49 18.57
C TYR A 430 1.94 7.92 19.13
N LEU A 431 2.84 8.74 18.61
CA LEU A 431 2.89 10.16 18.91
C LEU A 431 2.34 10.97 17.72
N TYR A 432 1.23 11.68 17.93
CA TYR A 432 0.60 12.50 16.90
C TYR A 432 0.16 13.87 17.44
N ALA A 433 0.38 14.94 16.68
CA ALA A 433 -0.01 16.30 17.02
C ALA A 433 0.40 16.71 18.46
N ASN A 434 1.61 16.38 18.88
CA ASN A 434 2.15 16.59 20.23
C ASN A 434 1.34 15.92 21.36
N ALA A 435 0.59 14.87 21.05
CA ALA A 435 -0.09 14.05 22.04
C ALA A 435 0.25 12.56 21.86
N VAL A 436 0.37 11.86 22.98
CA VAL A 436 0.54 10.42 23.01
C VAL A 436 -0.82 9.77 22.73
N GLN A 437 -0.91 8.98 21.68
CA GLN A 437 -2.09 8.22 21.29
C GLN A 437 -1.81 6.74 21.61
N TYR A 438 -2.70 6.08 22.34
CA TYR A 438 -2.53 4.64 22.67
C TYR A 438 -3.88 3.92 22.79
N GLU A 439 -3.87 2.63 22.53
CA GLU A 439 -5.05 1.78 22.68
C GLU A 439 -5.20 1.30 24.10
N THR A 440 -6.45 1.13 24.55
CA THR A 440 -6.78 0.60 25.89
C THR A 440 -6.02 -0.70 26.16
N GLY A 441 -5.41 -0.79 27.34
CA GLY A 441 -4.62 -1.94 27.75
C GLY A 441 -3.13 -1.87 27.37
N TYR A 442 -2.66 -0.78 26.77
CA TYR A 442 -1.22 -0.57 26.56
C TYR A 442 -0.48 -0.57 27.90
N LYS A 443 0.57 -1.41 28.00
CA LYS A 443 1.29 -1.64 29.26
C LYS A 443 2.66 -0.95 29.31
N GLY A 444 3.09 -0.30 28.24
CA GLY A 444 4.34 0.45 28.21
C GLY A 444 4.23 1.82 28.86
N ASN A 445 5.33 2.56 28.83
CA ASN A 445 5.37 3.95 29.29
C ASN A 445 4.49 4.85 28.40
N ILE A 446 3.67 5.72 29.00
CA ILE A 446 2.88 6.74 28.32
C ILE A 446 3.25 8.17 28.77
N GLU A 447 4.18 8.33 29.70
CA GLU A 447 4.52 9.59 30.34
C GLU A 447 5.82 10.19 29.78
N ILE A 448 5.69 11.23 28.98
CA ILE A 448 6.80 12.06 28.46
C ILE A 448 6.54 13.57 28.61
N GLY A 449 5.57 13.95 29.47
CA GLY A 449 5.22 15.37 29.67
C GLY A 449 4.36 15.98 28.57
N LEU A 450 3.73 15.17 27.71
CA LEU A 450 2.77 15.57 26.68
C LEU A 450 1.36 15.15 27.08
N ALA A 451 0.36 15.79 26.46
CA ALA A 451 -1.02 15.31 26.55
C ALA A 451 -1.12 13.89 26.00
N HIS A 452 -2.07 13.11 26.50
CA HIS A 452 -2.32 11.77 26.01
C HIS A 452 -3.81 11.50 25.81
N LYS A 453 -4.10 10.60 24.83
CA LYS A 453 -5.45 10.18 24.45
C LYS A 453 -5.49 8.66 24.38
N GLU A 454 -6.34 8.08 25.18
CA GLU A 454 -6.67 6.67 25.14
C GLU A 454 -7.78 6.41 24.11
N TRP A 455 -7.59 5.38 23.31
CA TRP A 455 -8.57 4.87 22.35
C TRP A 455 -9.20 3.59 22.91
N LYS A 456 -10.51 3.63 23.14
CA LYS A 456 -11.24 2.53 23.75
C LYS A 456 -11.57 1.41 22.78
N ASP A 457 -11.75 1.76 21.52
CA ASP A 457 -12.08 0.82 20.44
C ASP A 457 -10.89 0.68 19.49
N LEU A 458 -10.81 -0.49 18.83
CA LEU A 458 -9.86 -0.69 17.75
C LEU A 458 -10.12 0.33 16.63
N SER A 459 -9.08 0.99 16.19
CA SER A 459 -9.20 2.07 15.22
C SER A 459 -8.19 1.96 14.09
N LEU A 460 -8.64 2.23 12.86
CA LEU A 460 -7.78 2.37 11.68
C LEU A 460 -6.70 3.45 11.84
N PHE A 461 -6.81 4.32 12.86
CA PHE A 461 -5.74 5.25 13.23
C PHE A 461 -4.42 4.52 13.53
N PHE A 462 -4.47 3.34 14.13
CA PHE A 462 -3.28 2.51 14.43
C PHE A 462 -2.91 1.56 13.27
N GLY A 463 -3.28 1.90 12.04
CA GLY A 463 -2.97 1.12 10.85
C GLY A 463 -3.85 -0.11 10.68
N GLY A 464 -3.31 -1.14 10.03
CA GLY A 464 -3.93 -2.43 9.81
C GLY A 464 -2.86 -3.37 9.28
N VAL A 465 -2.13 -4.04 10.20
CA VAL A 465 -0.98 -4.87 9.84
C VAL A 465 -1.44 -6.28 9.52
N HIS A 466 -1.65 -6.61 8.26
CA HIS A 466 -1.87 -8.00 7.84
C HIS A 466 -0.55 -8.75 7.87
N ALA A 467 -0.55 -10.01 8.33
CA ALA A 467 0.69 -10.76 8.49
C ALA A 467 0.56 -12.27 8.31
N ILE A 468 1.68 -12.90 7.96
CA ILE A 468 1.91 -14.35 7.98
C ILE A 468 3.14 -14.61 8.85
N LYS A 469 3.03 -15.53 9.82
CA LYS A 469 4.11 -15.99 10.68
C LYS A 469 4.45 -17.45 10.39
N ILE A 470 5.73 -17.77 10.29
CA ILE A 470 6.25 -19.11 10.12
C ILE A 470 7.04 -19.48 11.38
N ASN A 471 6.52 -20.41 12.15
CA ASN A 471 7.09 -20.86 13.40
C ASN A 471 8.36 -21.72 13.21
N GLU A 472 9.10 -22.00 14.28
CA GLU A 472 10.32 -22.82 14.22
C GLU A 472 10.06 -24.27 13.77
N ASP A 473 8.90 -24.80 14.10
CA ASP A 473 8.42 -26.15 13.71
C ASP A 473 7.83 -26.19 12.29
N ASN A 474 7.89 -25.07 11.56
CA ASN A 474 7.29 -24.82 10.24
C ASN A 474 5.75 -24.82 10.21
N SER A 475 5.07 -24.76 11.35
CA SER A 475 3.67 -24.35 11.38
C SER A 475 3.53 -22.90 10.94
N VAL A 476 2.38 -22.56 10.36
CA VAL A 476 2.10 -21.25 9.79
C VAL A 476 0.88 -20.65 10.46
N GLU A 477 0.94 -19.37 10.76
CA GLU A 477 -0.17 -18.54 11.23
C GLU A 477 -0.36 -17.41 10.21
N ALA A 478 -1.61 -17.03 9.92
CA ALA A 478 -1.95 -15.92 9.06
C ALA A 478 -3.11 -15.15 9.67
N GLU A 479 -2.99 -13.81 9.73
CA GLU A 479 -4.00 -12.94 10.32
C GLU A 479 -4.20 -11.66 9.52
N GLY A 480 -5.47 -11.29 9.36
CA GLY A 480 -5.88 -9.97 8.92
C GLY A 480 -6.13 -9.05 10.12
N ASP A 481 -5.67 -7.82 10.08
CA ASP A 481 -5.85 -6.88 11.21
C ASP A 481 -7.34 -6.48 11.35
N PRO A 482 -7.95 -6.73 12.51
CA PRO A 482 -9.35 -6.38 12.76
C PRO A 482 -9.61 -4.86 12.74
N ARG A 483 -8.58 -4.01 12.89
CA ARG A 483 -8.68 -2.55 12.77
C ARG A 483 -9.09 -2.10 11.37
N ARG A 484 -8.89 -2.98 10.36
CA ARG A 484 -9.28 -2.77 8.96
C ARG A 484 -10.10 -3.93 8.38
N PHE A 485 -10.76 -4.69 9.23
CA PHE A 485 -11.58 -5.84 8.85
C PHE A 485 -10.85 -6.85 7.94
N GLY A 486 -9.53 -6.97 8.14
CA GLY A 486 -8.70 -7.86 7.35
C GLY A 486 -9.08 -9.32 7.50
N ALA A 487 -8.79 -10.10 6.47
CA ALA A 487 -9.06 -11.53 6.38
C ALA A 487 -7.77 -12.33 6.21
N ALA A 488 -7.78 -13.61 6.63
CA ALA A 488 -6.68 -14.52 6.43
C ALA A 488 -7.17 -15.96 6.17
N SER A 489 -6.37 -16.73 5.45
CA SER A 489 -6.62 -18.15 5.18
C SER A 489 -5.32 -18.93 5.10
N ILE A 490 -5.36 -20.18 5.57
CA ILE A 490 -4.28 -21.16 5.45
C ILE A 490 -4.86 -22.44 4.88
N GLY A 491 -4.31 -22.90 3.74
CA GLY A 491 -4.70 -24.18 3.14
C GLY A 491 -3.80 -25.30 3.63
N TYR A 492 -4.42 -26.42 3.99
CA TYR A 492 -3.74 -27.67 4.35
C TYR A 492 -4.13 -28.78 3.34
N GLU A 493 -3.27 -29.81 3.20
CA GLU A 493 -3.57 -30.99 2.37
C GLU A 493 -4.72 -31.83 2.94
#